data_d542bd02016cfa59720d9ef4ec509b7c
#
_entry.id   d542bd02016cfa59720d9ef4ec509b7c
#
_cell.length_a   1.000
_cell.length_b   1.000
_cell.length_c   1.000
_cell.angle_alpha   90.00
_cell.angle_beta   90.00
_cell.angle_gamma   90.00
#
_symmetry.space_group_name_H-M   'P 1'
#
loop_
_entity.id
_entity.type
_entity.pdbx_description
1 polymer ?
#
loop_
_entity_poly.entity_id
_entity_poly.type
_entity_poly.pdbx_seq_one_letter_code
_entity_poly.pdbx_strand_id
1 'polypeptide(L)'
;MDITFLVGNGFDLSLGYKTSYEDFYNYYLDQTRDSKDKAISCLRDSIANDFNSGSRLWTDFEIGLGIFTQEFGEDQAENYIDAYIDAVHKLHDYLSNLPKLSGPEGLTEEQLDTARKKIFHFYQGGTSQEQIDFSELLKKEKASGNDIIYNFVSFNYTNYLDEFIAALAQKSIDAWSIIKPNVFHVHGLLDDYPIVGLSSEDQILNPAFQKNEDIRIALIKTITESAIGYHRYSTLRGLIYRSRLVCLWGLSLGDSDKHCWNSICNWLHADPTRILFIFKHGVPPPSIFLSVERVRKTKEVISHFLNSADSLSFDKKTLISRIHVIFNPETVFEFPPKDK
;
A
#
# COMPACT_ATOMS: atom_id res chain seq x y z
N MET A 1 22.71 5.87 -4.67
CA MET A 1 21.46 5.66 -5.43
C MET A 1 20.36 5.18 -4.50
N ASP A 2 19.18 5.81 -4.51
CA ASP A 2 18.06 5.42 -3.64
C ASP A 2 17.08 4.49 -4.36
N ILE A 3 16.69 3.42 -3.65
CA ILE A 3 15.62 2.49 -4.02
C ILE A 3 14.58 2.57 -2.91
N THR A 4 13.32 2.84 -3.24
CA THR A 4 12.25 2.94 -2.25
C THR A 4 11.19 1.87 -2.50
N PHE A 5 10.95 1.04 -1.49
CA PHE A 5 9.86 0.07 -1.45
C PHE A 5 8.65 0.70 -0.79
N LEU A 6 7.52 0.73 -1.50
CA LEU A 6 6.21 1.05 -0.97
C LEU A 6 5.49 -0.28 -0.71
N VAL A 7 5.21 -0.55 0.54
CA VAL A 7 4.72 -1.85 1.02
C VAL A 7 3.31 -1.68 1.57
N GLY A 8 2.38 -2.47 1.06
CA GLY A 8 0.99 -2.48 1.50
C GLY A 8 0.61 -3.72 2.29
N ASN A 9 -0.69 -3.88 2.53
CA ASN A 9 -1.28 -4.92 3.37
C ASN A 9 -0.95 -6.36 2.94
N GLY A 10 -0.55 -6.56 1.69
CA GLY A 10 -0.03 -7.85 1.25
C GLY A 10 1.13 -8.36 2.09
N PHE A 11 1.89 -7.49 2.76
CA PHE A 11 2.95 -7.87 3.69
C PHE A 11 2.38 -8.55 4.94
N ASP A 12 1.44 -7.91 5.62
CA ASP A 12 0.82 -8.46 6.83
C ASP A 12 0.08 -9.77 6.53
N LEU A 13 -0.63 -9.82 5.40
CA LEU A 13 -1.31 -11.03 4.93
C LEU A 13 -0.32 -12.17 4.63
N SER A 14 0.86 -11.87 4.08
CA SER A 14 1.90 -12.88 3.82
C SER A 14 2.49 -13.49 5.10
N LEU A 15 2.44 -12.74 6.19
CA LEU A 15 2.79 -13.21 7.54
C LEU A 15 1.67 -14.03 8.20
N GLY A 16 0.49 -14.08 7.59
CA GLY A 16 -0.68 -14.79 8.09
C GLY A 16 -1.57 -13.97 9.04
N TYR A 17 -1.33 -12.65 9.14
CA TYR A 17 -2.22 -11.76 9.89
C TYR A 17 -3.54 -11.56 9.15
N LYS A 18 -4.63 -11.52 9.89
CA LYS A 18 -5.97 -11.24 9.37
C LYS A 18 -6.21 -9.73 9.30
N THR A 19 -5.50 -9.06 8.39
CA THR A 19 -5.56 -7.59 8.22
C THR A 19 -6.33 -7.19 6.97
N SER A 20 -7.09 -8.12 6.35
CA SER A 20 -7.95 -7.77 5.24
C SER A 20 -9.18 -6.97 5.69
N TYR A 21 -9.70 -6.11 4.81
CA TYR A 21 -10.96 -5.44 5.08
C TYR A 21 -12.13 -6.42 5.21
N GLU A 22 -12.09 -7.57 4.56
CA GLU A 22 -13.09 -8.65 4.72
C GLU A 22 -13.09 -9.18 6.16
N ASP A 23 -11.91 -9.43 6.74
CA ASP A 23 -11.80 -9.86 8.14
C ASP A 23 -12.35 -8.78 9.10
N PHE A 24 -12.02 -7.52 8.84
CA PHE A 24 -12.54 -6.39 9.61
C PHE A 24 -14.05 -6.22 9.47
N TYR A 25 -14.62 -6.37 8.29
CA TYR A 25 -16.08 -6.27 8.08
C TYR A 25 -16.83 -7.28 8.91
N ASN A 26 -16.38 -8.52 8.93
CA ASN A 26 -17.00 -9.56 9.77
C ASN A 26 -16.98 -9.18 11.25
N TYR A 27 -15.86 -8.64 11.72
CA TYR A 27 -15.74 -8.12 13.09
C TYR A 27 -16.68 -6.92 13.32
N TYR A 28 -16.69 -5.92 12.43
CA TYR A 28 -17.51 -4.72 12.55
C TYR A 28 -19.01 -5.05 12.60
N LEU A 29 -19.48 -5.92 11.71
CA LEU A 29 -20.87 -6.37 11.68
C LEU A 29 -21.27 -7.08 12.96
N ASP A 30 -20.39 -7.89 13.53
CA ASP A 30 -20.65 -8.56 14.82
C ASP A 30 -20.72 -7.56 15.98
N GLN A 31 -19.75 -6.66 16.06
CA GLN A 31 -19.67 -5.65 17.13
C GLN A 31 -20.82 -4.62 17.12
N THR A 32 -21.41 -4.36 15.96
CA THR A 32 -22.49 -3.38 15.79
C THR A 32 -23.88 -4.00 15.69
N ARG A 33 -24.00 -5.34 15.79
CA ARG A 33 -25.25 -6.10 15.59
C ARG A 33 -26.43 -5.55 16.41
N ASP A 34 -26.20 -5.24 17.67
CA ASP A 34 -27.21 -4.80 18.65
C ASP A 34 -27.17 -3.29 18.91
N SER A 35 -26.47 -2.53 18.04
CA SER A 35 -26.39 -1.08 18.18
C SER A 35 -27.78 -0.46 18.06
N LYS A 36 -28.11 0.42 19.04
CA LYS A 36 -29.34 1.24 19.05
C LYS A 36 -29.12 2.59 18.38
N ASP A 37 -27.88 2.93 18.07
CA ASP A 37 -27.54 4.14 17.35
C ASP A 37 -27.96 3.99 15.87
N LYS A 38 -28.75 4.95 15.39
CA LYS A 38 -29.29 4.90 14.03
C LYS A 38 -28.22 5.15 12.97
N ALA A 39 -27.24 6.01 13.26
CA ALA A 39 -26.18 6.33 12.32
C ALA A 39 -25.22 5.13 12.16
N ILE A 40 -24.80 4.51 13.28
CA ILE A 40 -23.99 3.29 13.28
C ILE A 40 -24.76 2.15 12.56
N SER A 41 -26.06 2.01 12.84
CA SER A 41 -26.88 0.98 12.18
C SER A 41 -26.99 1.23 10.67
N CYS A 42 -27.14 2.48 10.24
CA CYS A 42 -27.18 2.85 8.83
C CYS A 42 -25.86 2.49 8.12
N LEU A 43 -24.71 2.87 8.70
CA LEU A 43 -23.39 2.53 8.14
C LEU A 43 -23.16 1.01 8.12
N ARG A 44 -23.50 0.30 9.21
CA ARG A 44 -23.43 -1.16 9.27
C ARG A 44 -24.24 -1.82 8.14
N ASP A 45 -25.48 -1.37 7.95
CA ASP A 45 -26.38 -1.97 6.95
C ASP A 45 -25.86 -1.70 5.53
N SER A 46 -25.26 -0.53 5.27
CA SER A 46 -24.59 -0.22 4.01
C SER A 46 -23.40 -1.15 3.76
N ILE A 47 -22.54 -1.37 4.76
CA ILE A 47 -21.43 -2.32 4.70
C ILE A 47 -21.95 -3.76 4.44
N ALA A 48 -23.00 -4.18 5.17
CA ALA A 48 -23.57 -5.51 5.02
C ALA A 48 -24.17 -5.73 3.63
N ASN A 49 -24.87 -4.74 3.07
CA ASN A 49 -25.44 -4.78 1.74
C ASN A 49 -24.35 -4.88 0.66
N ASP A 50 -23.30 -4.09 0.78
CA ASP A 50 -22.14 -4.14 -0.12
C ASP A 50 -21.46 -5.52 -0.09
N PHE A 51 -21.19 -6.04 1.09
CA PHE A 51 -20.61 -7.36 1.31
C PHE A 51 -21.46 -8.49 0.67
N ASN A 52 -22.78 -8.46 0.89
CA ASN A 52 -23.69 -9.47 0.39
C ASN A 52 -23.95 -9.38 -1.12
N SER A 53 -23.81 -8.19 -1.71
CA SER A 53 -24.03 -7.97 -3.15
C SER A 53 -22.92 -8.54 -4.03
N GLY A 54 -21.79 -8.95 -3.44
CA GLY A 54 -20.61 -9.35 -4.17
C GLY A 54 -19.94 -8.18 -4.94
N SER A 55 -20.31 -6.96 -4.58
CA SER A 55 -19.70 -5.74 -5.11
C SER A 55 -18.19 -5.75 -4.83
N ARG A 56 -17.40 -5.15 -5.72
CA ARG A 56 -15.95 -5.02 -5.48
C ARG A 56 -15.60 -3.96 -4.44
N LEU A 57 -16.57 -3.18 -3.98
CA LEU A 57 -16.36 -2.10 -3.00
C LEU A 57 -15.93 -2.63 -1.64
N TRP A 58 -16.32 -3.84 -1.28
CA TRP A 58 -15.89 -4.49 -0.04
C TRP A 58 -14.36 -4.73 0.02
N THR A 59 -13.67 -4.64 -1.11
CA THR A 59 -12.19 -4.75 -1.16
C THR A 59 -11.46 -3.47 -0.78
N ASP A 60 -12.18 -2.34 -0.69
CA ASP A 60 -11.63 -1.03 -0.32
C ASP A 60 -12.60 -0.32 0.65
N PHE A 61 -12.41 -0.57 1.95
CA PHE A 61 -13.22 0.04 3.01
C PHE A 61 -13.24 1.57 2.93
N GLU A 62 -12.11 2.17 2.61
CA GLU A 62 -11.98 3.62 2.56
C GLU A 62 -12.86 4.22 1.46
N ILE A 63 -12.88 3.63 0.28
CA ILE A 63 -13.80 4.05 -0.81
C ILE A 63 -15.26 3.83 -0.39
N GLY A 64 -15.55 2.73 0.30
CA GLY A 64 -16.87 2.46 0.87
C GLY A 64 -17.35 3.61 1.76
N LEU A 65 -16.51 4.16 2.62
CA LEU A 65 -16.86 5.31 3.46
C LEU A 65 -17.38 6.51 2.64
N GLY A 66 -16.75 6.81 1.51
CA GLY A 66 -17.22 7.88 0.63
C GLY A 66 -18.56 7.58 -0.04
N ILE A 67 -18.75 6.34 -0.47
CA ILE A 67 -19.99 5.88 -1.13
C ILE A 67 -21.15 5.87 -0.15
N PHE A 68 -20.96 5.37 1.06
CA PHE A 68 -22.02 5.25 2.07
C PHE A 68 -22.54 6.62 2.57
N THR A 69 -21.85 7.71 2.28
CA THR A 69 -22.37 9.06 2.55
C THR A 69 -23.74 9.33 1.91
N GLN A 70 -24.05 8.65 0.78
CA GLN A 70 -25.35 8.81 0.08
C GLN A 70 -26.55 8.29 0.87
N GLU A 71 -26.33 7.42 1.85
CA GLU A 71 -27.39 6.85 2.69
C GLU A 71 -27.84 7.81 3.80
N PHE A 72 -27.14 8.94 3.96
CA PHE A 72 -27.43 9.98 4.95
C PHE A 72 -28.07 11.19 4.30
N GLY A 73 -29.05 11.81 4.99
CA GLY A 73 -29.64 13.07 4.58
C GLY A 73 -28.63 14.22 4.59
N GLU A 74 -28.90 15.28 3.84
CA GLU A 74 -28.03 16.45 3.71
C GLU A 74 -27.74 17.13 5.06
N ASP A 75 -28.66 17.06 6.02
CA ASP A 75 -28.58 17.61 7.37
C ASP A 75 -27.98 16.63 8.41
N GLN A 76 -27.55 15.45 8.00
CA GLN A 76 -27.06 14.39 8.88
C GLN A 76 -25.52 14.26 8.90
N ALA A 77 -24.79 15.33 8.61
CA ALA A 77 -23.34 15.30 8.57
C ALA A 77 -22.70 14.89 9.92
N GLU A 78 -23.21 15.42 11.05
CA GLU A 78 -22.73 15.04 12.39
C GLU A 78 -22.97 13.56 12.67
N ASN A 79 -24.18 13.07 12.36
CA ASN A 79 -24.53 11.66 12.53
C ASN A 79 -23.59 10.73 11.71
N TYR A 80 -23.27 11.14 10.48
CA TYR A 80 -22.31 10.39 9.66
C TYR A 80 -20.91 10.40 10.27
N ILE A 81 -20.44 11.53 10.77
CA ILE A 81 -19.12 11.65 11.43
C ILE A 81 -19.06 10.74 12.66
N ASP A 82 -20.11 10.69 13.46
CA ASP A 82 -20.17 9.80 14.64
C ASP A 82 -20.08 8.32 14.22
N ALA A 83 -20.80 7.92 13.18
CA ALA A 83 -20.71 6.56 12.64
C ALA A 83 -19.33 6.24 12.05
N TYR A 84 -18.71 7.20 11.36
CA TYR A 84 -17.34 7.09 10.85
C TYR A 84 -16.33 6.92 11.97
N ILE A 85 -16.41 7.74 13.02
CA ILE A 85 -15.53 7.67 14.19
C ILE A 85 -15.67 6.30 14.87
N ASP A 86 -16.90 5.80 15.04
CA ASP A 86 -17.15 4.46 15.59
C ASP A 86 -16.48 3.38 14.73
N ALA A 87 -16.60 3.46 13.40
CA ALA A 87 -15.99 2.49 12.50
C ALA A 87 -14.45 2.52 12.56
N VAL A 88 -13.85 3.71 12.62
CA VAL A 88 -12.39 3.86 12.75
C VAL A 88 -11.89 3.37 14.10
N HIS A 89 -12.61 3.63 15.21
CA HIS A 89 -12.27 3.09 16.51
C HIS A 89 -12.34 1.56 16.52
N LYS A 90 -13.36 0.96 15.90
CA LYS A 90 -13.47 -0.49 15.80
C LYS A 90 -12.40 -1.11 14.91
N LEU A 91 -11.96 -0.40 13.84
CA LEU A 91 -10.81 -0.84 13.04
C LEU A 91 -9.53 -0.82 13.88
N HIS A 92 -9.30 0.24 14.66
CA HIS A 92 -8.19 0.32 15.60
C HIS A 92 -8.21 -0.84 16.61
N ASP A 93 -9.36 -1.06 17.27
CA ASP A 93 -9.52 -2.13 18.25
C ASP A 93 -9.29 -3.51 17.62
N TYR A 94 -9.84 -3.73 16.43
CA TYR A 94 -9.64 -4.98 15.68
C TYR A 94 -8.15 -5.26 15.43
N LEU A 95 -7.44 -4.32 14.82
CA LEU A 95 -6.04 -4.48 14.47
C LEU A 95 -5.13 -4.59 15.71
N SER A 96 -5.43 -3.83 16.78
CA SER A 96 -4.68 -3.86 18.04
C SER A 96 -4.83 -5.18 18.79
N ASN A 97 -5.95 -5.88 18.63
CA ASN A 97 -6.24 -7.15 19.29
C ASN A 97 -5.88 -8.38 18.42
N LEU A 98 -5.30 -8.19 17.24
CA LEU A 98 -4.82 -9.32 16.46
C LEU A 98 -3.76 -10.11 17.25
N PRO A 99 -3.82 -11.46 17.21
CA PRO A 99 -2.83 -12.27 17.90
C PRO A 99 -1.43 -11.99 17.33
N LYS A 100 -0.47 -11.67 18.20
CA LYS A 100 0.94 -11.54 17.78
C LYS A 100 1.41 -12.86 17.21
N LEU A 101 1.66 -12.90 15.93
CA LEU A 101 2.38 -13.97 15.29
C LEU A 101 3.88 -13.78 15.57
N SER A 102 4.67 -14.84 15.45
CA SER A 102 6.13 -14.73 15.68
C SER A 102 6.71 -13.67 14.75
N GLY A 103 7.30 -12.65 15.34
CA GLY A 103 8.04 -11.61 14.62
C GLY A 103 9.39 -12.13 14.10
N PRO A 104 10.25 -11.25 13.61
CA PRO A 104 11.59 -11.57 13.13
C PRO A 104 12.49 -12.18 14.22
N GLU A 105 12.12 -12.05 15.48
CA GLU A 105 12.80 -12.65 16.64
C GLU A 105 12.88 -14.20 16.58
N GLY A 106 11.95 -14.84 15.83
CA GLY A 106 11.98 -16.27 15.56
C GLY A 106 12.80 -16.69 14.35
N LEU A 107 13.36 -15.75 13.58
CA LEU A 107 14.15 -16.04 12.39
C LEU A 107 15.63 -16.28 12.76
N THR A 108 16.22 -17.29 12.14
CA THR A 108 17.66 -17.52 12.24
C THR A 108 18.43 -16.48 11.43
N GLU A 109 19.71 -16.27 11.76
CA GLU A 109 20.57 -15.35 10.99
C GLU A 109 20.66 -15.75 9.51
N GLU A 110 20.64 -17.04 9.20
CA GLU A 110 20.62 -17.54 7.83
C GLU A 110 19.35 -17.14 7.08
N GLN A 111 18.20 -17.17 7.75
CA GLN A 111 16.92 -16.71 7.19
C GLN A 111 16.93 -15.19 6.97
N LEU A 112 17.47 -14.43 7.91
CA LEU A 112 17.64 -12.98 7.75
C LEU A 112 18.61 -12.63 6.61
N ASP A 113 19.72 -13.34 6.47
CA ASP A 113 20.66 -13.16 5.35
C ASP A 113 20.01 -13.50 4.01
N THR A 114 19.16 -14.53 3.99
CA THR A 114 18.38 -14.89 2.79
C THR A 114 17.39 -13.76 2.43
N ALA A 115 16.69 -13.21 3.41
CA ALA A 115 15.77 -12.09 3.18
C ALA A 115 16.51 -10.82 2.70
N ARG A 116 17.67 -10.50 3.28
CA ARG A 116 18.53 -9.39 2.81
C ARG A 116 18.93 -9.59 1.34
N LYS A 117 19.38 -10.79 0.98
CA LYS A 117 19.74 -11.13 -0.40
C LYS A 117 18.56 -10.97 -1.35
N LYS A 118 17.36 -11.38 -0.96
CA LYS A 118 16.15 -11.22 -1.77
C LYS A 118 15.83 -9.74 -2.01
N ILE A 119 15.89 -8.89 -0.98
CA ILE A 119 15.70 -7.45 -1.14
C ILE A 119 16.76 -6.85 -2.08
N PHE A 120 18.03 -7.22 -1.95
CA PHE A 120 19.09 -6.69 -2.81
C PHE A 120 19.01 -7.20 -4.26
N HIS A 121 18.35 -8.32 -4.49
CA HIS A 121 18.15 -8.91 -5.80
C HIS A 121 16.67 -8.96 -6.21
N PHE A 122 15.89 -7.97 -5.79
CA PHE A 122 14.44 -7.87 -6.02
C PHE A 122 14.01 -8.08 -7.48
N TYR A 123 14.89 -7.83 -8.42
CA TYR A 123 14.68 -7.99 -9.86
C TYR A 123 14.77 -9.44 -10.36
N GLN A 124 15.17 -10.40 -9.51
CA GLN A 124 15.34 -11.82 -9.91
C GLN A 124 14.06 -12.50 -10.39
N GLY A 125 12.88 -12.00 -10.01
CA GLY A 125 11.59 -12.48 -10.55
C GLY A 125 11.27 -11.99 -11.96
N GLY A 126 12.09 -11.10 -12.54
CA GLY A 126 11.94 -10.56 -13.89
C GLY A 126 12.37 -11.53 -14.99
N THR A 127 12.29 -11.07 -16.24
CA THR A 127 12.85 -11.79 -17.39
C THR A 127 14.39 -11.86 -17.30
N SER A 128 15.01 -12.80 -18.03
CA SER A 128 16.47 -12.91 -18.04
C SER A 128 17.18 -11.62 -18.46
N GLN A 129 16.59 -10.86 -19.39
CA GLN A 129 17.15 -9.58 -19.82
C GLN A 129 17.04 -8.55 -18.70
N GLU A 130 15.88 -8.42 -18.03
CA GLU A 130 15.71 -7.53 -16.88
C GLU A 130 16.70 -7.85 -15.77
N GLN A 131 16.91 -9.14 -15.47
CA GLN A 131 17.88 -9.57 -14.45
C GLN A 131 19.32 -9.11 -14.80
N ILE A 132 19.72 -9.23 -16.06
CA ILE A 132 21.04 -8.77 -16.53
C ILE A 132 21.12 -7.25 -16.40
N ASP A 133 20.16 -6.51 -16.97
CA ASP A 133 20.17 -5.05 -17.03
C ASP A 133 20.23 -4.42 -15.63
N PHE A 134 19.43 -4.94 -14.69
CA PHE A 134 19.42 -4.42 -13.31
C PHE A 134 20.63 -4.85 -12.49
N SER A 135 21.13 -6.08 -12.70
CA SER A 135 22.39 -6.48 -12.10
C SER A 135 23.56 -5.60 -12.53
N GLU A 136 23.62 -5.26 -13.82
CA GLU A 136 24.66 -4.38 -14.36
C GLU A 136 24.51 -2.95 -13.86
N LEU A 137 23.28 -2.43 -13.78
CA LEU A 137 22.99 -1.11 -13.20
C LEU A 137 23.54 -1.01 -11.77
N LEU A 138 23.18 -1.98 -10.90
CA LEU A 138 23.64 -1.97 -9.51
C LEU A 138 25.16 -2.13 -9.39
N LYS A 139 25.77 -2.99 -10.20
CA LYS A 139 27.23 -3.14 -10.26
C LYS A 139 27.92 -1.86 -10.67
N LYS A 140 27.39 -1.13 -11.66
CA LYS A 140 27.92 0.14 -12.13
C LYS A 140 27.85 1.21 -11.04
N GLU A 141 26.75 1.32 -10.31
CA GLU A 141 26.62 2.24 -9.19
C GLU A 141 27.68 1.98 -8.12
N LYS A 142 27.84 0.70 -7.70
CA LYS A 142 28.85 0.28 -6.74
C LYS A 142 30.29 0.55 -7.23
N ALA A 143 30.57 0.26 -8.49
CA ALA A 143 31.87 0.53 -9.09
C ALA A 143 32.21 2.02 -9.19
N SER A 144 31.19 2.88 -9.21
CA SER A 144 31.34 4.35 -9.15
C SER A 144 31.51 4.89 -7.72
N GLY A 145 31.54 4.01 -6.71
CA GLY A 145 31.67 4.39 -5.30
C GLY A 145 30.37 4.91 -4.67
N ASN A 146 29.21 4.64 -5.30
CA ASN A 146 27.93 5.10 -4.79
C ASN A 146 27.28 4.04 -3.90
N ASP A 147 26.81 4.44 -2.73
CA ASP A 147 25.95 3.62 -1.89
C ASP A 147 24.59 3.36 -2.58
N ILE A 148 24.06 2.17 -2.40
CA ILE A 148 22.69 1.82 -2.76
C ILE A 148 21.87 1.78 -1.47
N ILE A 149 20.97 2.75 -1.33
CA ILE A 149 20.18 2.96 -0.13
C ILE A 149 18.78 2.39 -0.37
N TYR A 150 18.37 1.46 0.48
CA TYR A 150 17.05 0.86 0.46
C TYR A 150 16.18 1.51 1.53
N ASN A 151 15.16 2.26 1.08
CA ASN A 151 14.18 2.92 1.93
C ASN A 151 12.87 2.14 1.91
N PHE A 152 12.13 2.16 3.01
CA PHE A 152 10.85 1.46 3.14
C PHE A 152 9.76 2.41 3.59
N VAL A 153 8.63 2.32 2.91
CA VAL A 153 7.41 3.08 3.20
C VAL A 153 6.28 2.08 3.40
N SER A 154 5.58 2.19 4.51
CA SER A 154 4.43 1.35 4.83
C SER A 154 3.12 2.11 4.59
N PHE A 155 2.16 1.42 3.98
CA PHE A 155 0.76 1.82 3.87
C PHE A 155 -0.11 1.14 4.94
N ASN A 156 0.50 0.28 5.78
CA ASN A 156 -0.18 -0.45 6.83
C ASN A 156 -0.21 0.38 8.12
N TYR A 157 -1.23 0.16 8.95
CA TYR A 157 -1.36 0.76 10.28
C TYR A 157 -0.58 -0.01 11.36
N THR A 158 -0.04 -1.18 11.01
CA THR A 158 0.72 -2.07 11.88
C THR A 158 2.22 -1.80 11.80
N ASN A 159 2.97 -2.18 12.81
CA ASN A 159 4.44 -2.03 12.87
C ASN A 159 5.21 -3.30 12.48
N TYR A 160 4.55 -4.30 11.88
CA TYR A 160 5.23 -5.57 11.55
C TYR A 160 6.38 -5.42 10.56
N LEU A 161 6.22 -4.50 9.59
CA LEU A 161 7.29 -4.19 8.64
C LEU A 161 8.49 -3.54 9.35
N ASP A 162 8.25 -2.69 10.36
CA ASP A 162 9.31 -2.02 11.13
C ASP A 162 10.21 -3.03 11.84
N GLU A 163 9.60 -3.98 12.56
CA GLU A 163 10.31 -5.02 13.27
C GLU A 163 11.19 -5.85 12.32
N PHE A 164 10.63 -6.19 11.15
CA PHE A 164 11.33 -6.96 10.13
C PHE A 164 12.49 -6.17 9.52
N ILE A 165 12.26 -4.93 9.08
CA ILE A 165 13.30 -4.08 8.49
C ILE A 165 14.38 -3.72 9.49
N ALA A 166 14.03 -3.44 10.75
CA ALA A 166 15.00 -3.22 11.81
C ALA A 166 15.93 -4.43 12.02
N ALA A 167 15.39 -5.65 12.00
CA ALA A 167 16.19 -6.87 12.08
C ALA A 167 17.13 -7.05 10.85
N LEU A 168 16.65 -6.74 9.66
CA LEU A 168 17.47 -6.81 8.45
C LEU A 168 18.58 -5.74 8.43
N ALA A 169 18.33 -4.55 8.97
CA ALA A 169 19.28 -3.45 8.97
C ALA A 169 20.45 -3.62 9.95
N GLN A 170 20.38 -4.59 10.88
CA GLN A 170 21.43 -4.83 11.87
C GLN A 170 22.76 -5.29 11.23
N LYS A 171 22.71 -5.88 10.05
CA LYS A 171 23.88 -6.40 9.35
C LYS A 171 23.85 -6.01 7.88
N SER A 172 25.00 -5.61 7.36
CA SER A 172 25.20 -5.43 5.92
C SER A 172 25.79 -6.69 5.30
N ILE A 173 25.33 -7.05 4.09
CA ILE A 173 25.93 -8.16 3.31
C ILE A 173 27.12 -7.67 2.48
N ASP A 174 27.12 -6.41 2.09
CA ASP A 174 28.22 -5.78 1.37
C ASP A 174 28.42 -4.31 1.83
N ALA A 175 29.56 -3.74 1.46
CA ALA A 175 29.93 -2.40 1.90
C ALA A 175 29.08 -1.26 1.26
N TRP A 176 28.31 -1.55 0.23
CA TRP A 176 27.62 -0.55 -0.60
C TRP A 176 26.10 -0.59 -0.52
N SER A 177 25.53 -1.67 0.04
CA SER A 177 24.08 -1.87 0.12
C SER A 177 23.61 -1.60 1.55
N ILE A 178 22.83 -0.53 1.73
CA ILE A 178 22.42 -0.02 3.04
C ILE A 178 20.88 -0.11 3.16
N ILE A 179 20.39 -0.95 4.06
CA ILE A 179 18.99 -0.97 4.48
C ILE A 179 18.79 0.10 5.55
N LYS A 180 17.92 1.08 5.30
CA LYS A 180 17.53 2.06 6.32
C LYS A 180 16.61 1.38 7.35
N PRO A 181 16.93 1.47 8.65
CA PRO A 181 16.19 0.75 9.68
C PRO A 181 14.80 1.32 9.96
N ASN A 182 14.56 2.59 9.60
CA ASN A 182 13.30 3.26 9.87
C ASN A 182 12.36 3.10 8.69
N VAL A 183 11.17 2.57 8.95
CA VAL A 183 10.06 2.54 8.00
C VAL A 183 9.25 3.82 8.14
N PHE A 184 8.87 4.41 7.01
CA PHE A 184 8.02 5.59 7.00
C PHE A 184 6.56 5.18 6.78
N HIS A 185 5.66 5.52 7.71
CA HIS A 185 4.22 5.22 7.62
C HIS A 185 3.44 6.38 7.03
N VAL A 186 2.89 6.15 5.83
CA VAL A 186 2.16 7.19 5.09
C VAL A 186 0.80 7.47 5.70
N HIS A 187 0.14 6.45 6.24
CA HIS A 187 -1.16 6.55 6.89
C HIS A 187 -1.06 6.61 8.43
N GLY A 188 0.16 6.66 8.98
CA GLY A 188 0.42 6.57 10.43
C GLY A 188 0.37 5.15 10.95
N LEU A 189 0.61 5.03 12.25
CA LEU A 189 0.48 3.78 13.01
C LEU A 189 -0.78 3.82 13.87
N LEU A 190 -1.22 2.68 14.39
CA LEU A 190 -2.40 2.61 15.25
C LEU A 190 -2.31 3.54 16.48
N ASP A 191 -1.12 3.73 17.03
CA ASP A 191 -0.83 4.56 18.18
C ASP A 191 -0.25 5.95 17.83
N ASP A 192 -0.17 6.29 16.51
CA ASP A 192 0.32 7.58 16.01
C ASP A 192 -0.61 8.14 14.93
N TYR A 193 -1.80 8.58 15.34
CA TYR A 193 -2.80 9.25 14.50
C TYR A 193 -2.99 8.56 13.13
N PRO A 194 -3.59 7.36 13.10
CA PRO A 194 -3.91 6.67 11.86
C PRO A 194 -4.90 7.49 11.03
N ILE A 195 -4.64 7.61 9.73
CA ILE A 195 -5.50 8.34 8.79
C ILE A 195 -6.19 7.35 7.88
N VAL A 196 -7.49 7.22 8.05
CA VAL A 196 -8.37 6.35 7.25
C VAL A 196 -9.27 7.23 6.40
N GLY A 197 -9.32 7.04 5.09
CA GLY A 197 -10.19 7.88 4.26
C GLY A 197 -9.87 7.88 2.78
N LEU A 198 -10.25 8.94 2.12
CA LEU A 198 -10.31 9.14 0.68
C LEU A 198 -9.14 9.96 0.15
N SER A 199 -8.89 9.85 -1.13
CA SER A 199 -7.89 10.65 -1.82
C SER A 199 -8.40 12.05 -2.20
N SER A 200 -9.69 12.19 -2.48
CA SER A 200 -10.28 13.42 -3.03
C SER A 200 -11.78 13.53 -2.77
N GLU A 201 -12.31 14.76 -2.93
CA GLU A 201 -13.71 15.12 -2.66
C GLU A 201 -14.72 14.40 -3.59
N ASP A 202 -14.33 14.12 -4.82
CA ASP A 202 -15.18 13.44 -5.81
C ASP A 202 -15.53 12.01 -5.42
N GLN A 203 -14.81 11.44 -4.46
CA GLN A 203 -15.11 10.12 -3.89
C GLN A 203 -16.21 10.16 -2.83
N ILE A 204 -16.64 11.33 -2.36
CA ILE A 204 -17.78 11.53 -1.47
C ILE A 204 -19.04 11.63 -2.33
N LEU A 205 -19.95 10.66 -2.24
CA LEU A 205 -21.11 10.62 -3.14
C LEU A 205 -22.27 11.55 -2.73
N ASN A 206 -22.37 11.96 -1.46
CA ASN A 206 -23.34 12.94 -1.04
C ASN A 206 -22.88 14.37 -1.40
N PRO A 207 -23.57 15.10 -2.32
CA PRO A 207 -23.11 16.42 -2.77
C PRO A 207 -23.10 17.50 -1.68
N ALA A 208 -23.94 17.38 -0.64
CA ALA A 208 -23.96 18.30 0.49
C ALA A 208 -22.69 18.04 1.37
N PHE A 209 -22.31 16.79 1.53
CA PHE A 209 -21.13 16.39 2.30
C PHE A 209 -19.83 16.77 1.63
N GLN A 210 -19.76 16.81 0.28
CA GLN A 210 -18.59 17.32 -0.45
C GLN A 210 -18.25 18.77 -0.07
N LYS A 211 -19.25 19.57 0.34
CA LYS A 211 -19.09 20.99 0.71
C LYS A 211 -18.99 21.19 2.22
N ASN A 212 -19.24 20.17 3.01
CA ASN A 212 -19.17 20.23 4.46
C ASN A 212 -17.71 20.12 4.93
N GLU A 213 -17.24 21.11 5.69
CA GLU A 213 -15.84 21.21 6.13
C GLU A 213 -15.46 20.06 7.07
N ASP A 214 -16.32 19.71 8.02
CA ASP A 214 -16.06 18.65 9.00
C ASP A 214 -15.98 17.27 8.34
N ILE A 215 -16.87 16.99 7.38
CA ILE A 215 -16.82 15.77 6.56
C ILE A 215 -15.51 15.69 5.76
N ARG A 216 -15.09 16.80 5.16
CA ARG A 216 -13.85 16.85 4.38
C ARG A 216 -12.61 16.63 5.26
N ILE A 217 -12.61 17.22 6.46
CA ILE A 217 -11.55 16.99 7.46
C ILE A 217 -11.56 15.53 7.91
N ALA A 218 -12.71 14.91 8.12
CA ALA A 218 -12.80 13.52 8.56
C ALA A 218 -12.37 12.54 7.46
N LEU A 219 -12.80 12.76 6.20
CA LEU A 219 -12.67 11.74 5.16
C LEU A 219 -11.50 11.93 4.20
N ILE A 220 -11.01 13.16 3.96
CA ILE A 220 -9.98 13.39 2.94
C ILE A 220 -8.59 13.38 3.57
N LYS A 221 -7.84 12.32 3.32
CA LYS A 221 -6.54 12.04 3.95
C LYS A 221 -5.59 13.25 4.00
N THR A 222 -5.46 13.99 2.89
CA THR A 222 -4.57 15.17 2.84
C THR A 222 -5.08 16.36 3.66
N ILE A 223 -6.39 16.49 3.79
CA ILE A 223 -7.02 17.53 4.63
C ILE A 223 -6.90 17.14 6.10
N THR A 224 -7.22 15.89 6.45
CA THR A 224 -7.04 15.33 7.80
C THR A 224 -5.61 15.53 8.28
N GLU A 225 -4.63 15.12 7.46
CA GLU A 225 -3.20 15.27 7.77
C GLU A 225 -2.82 16.71 8.08
N SER A 226 -3.26 17.64 7.23
CA SER A 226 -3.01 19.08 7.41
C SER A 226 -3.64 19.62 8.68
N ALA A 227 -4.88 19.20 8.99
CA ALA A 227 -5.61 19.64 10.17
C ALA A 227 -4.93 19.20 11.49
N ILE A 228 -4.30 18.03 11.51
CA ILE A 228 -3.55 17.52 12.67
C ILE A 228 -2.07 17.92 12.68
N GLY A 229 -1.62 18.72 11.70
CA GLY A 229 -0.26 19.26 11.64
C GLY A 229 0.81 18.30 11.13
N TYR A 230 0.42 17.18 10.50
CA TYR A 230 1.35 16.25 9.85
C TYR A 230 1.59 16.61 8.38
N HIS A 231 2.67 16.09 7.80
CA HIS A 231 3.07 16.30 6.40
C HIS A 231 3.58 14.99 5.77
N ARG A 232 2.92 13.86 6.06
CA ARG A 232 3.38 12.51 5.65
C ARG A 232 3.39 12.37 4.13
N TYR A 233 2.37 12.89 3.44
CA TYR A 233 2.34 12.85 1.96
C TYR A 233 3.42 13.71 1.32
N SER A 234 3.79 14.84 1.92
CA SER A 234 4.93 15.63 1.47
C SER A 234 6.25 14.89 1.64
N THR A 235 6.42 14.21 2.78
CA THR A 235 7.58 13.37 3.08
C THR A 235 7.67 12.18 2.11
N LEU A 236 6.56 11.47 1.89
CA LEU A 236 6.46 10.38 0.90
C LEU A 236 6.91 10.86 -0.48
N ARG A 237 6.37 12.00 -0.93
CA ARG A 237 6.75 12.59 -2.21
C ARG A 237 8.24 12.89 -2.27
N GLY A 238 8.81 13.41 -1.20
CA GLY A 238 10.26 13.65 -1.10
C GLY A 238 11.09 12.37 -1.22
N LEU A 239 10.65 11.27 -0.58
CA LEU A 239 11.28 9.95 -0.69
C LEU A 239 11.21 9.42 -2.12
N ILE A 240 10.03 9.46 -2.75
CA ILE A 240 9.83 9.05 -4.15
C ILE A 240 10.75 9.85 -5.07
N TYR A 241 10.78 11.19 -4.94
CA TYR A 241 11.55 12.04 -5.85
C TYR A 241 13.06 11.86 -5.78
N ARG A 242 13.60 11.47 -4.63
CA ARG A 242 15.04 11.14 -4.49
C ARG A 242 15.37 9.77 -5.07
N SER A 243 14.39 8.88 -5.18
CA SER A 243 14.60 7.52 -5.63
C SER A 243 14.85 7.44 -7.13
N ARG A 244 15.79 6.60 -7.52
CA ARG A 244 15.97 6.18 -8.90
C ARG A 244 15.06 5.01 -9.26
N LEU A 245 14.82 4.13 -8.30
CA LEU A 245 13.88 3.01 -8.43
C LEU A 245 12.83 3.08 -7.33
N VAL A 246 11.58 2.84 -7.72
CA VAL A 246 10.45 2.66 -6.81
C VAL A 246 9.88 1.25 -7.02
N CYS A 247 9.58 0.57 -5.93
CA CYS A 247 9.07 -0.79 -5.91
C CYS A 247 7.73 -0.81 -5.18
N LEU A 248 6.64 -1.23 -5.84
CA LEU A 248 5.31 -1.38 -5.25
C LEU A 248 5.09 -2.85 -4.90
N TRP A 249 4.97 -3.18 -3.61
CA TRP A 249 4.81 -4.54 -3.14
C TRP A 249 3.61 -4.67 -2.21
N GLY A 250 2.74 -5.66 -2.47
CA GLY A 250 1.58 -5.94 -1.62
C GLY A 250 0.51 -4.86 -1.57
N LEU A 251 0.49 -3.94 -2.54
CA LEU A 251 -0.46 -2.85 -2.70
C LEU A 251 -1.57 -3.25 -3.67
N SER A 252 -2.82 -2.91 -3.33
CA SER A 252 -3.99 -3.12 -4.19
C SER A 252 -4.06 -2.15 -5.37
N LEU A 253 -3.35 -1.01 -5.27
CA LEU A 253 -3.44 0.14 -6.17
C LEU A 253 -4.85 0.75 -6.17
N GLY A 254 -5.49 0.77 -4.99
CA GLY A 254 -6.84 1.29 -4.78
C GLY A 254 -6.96 2.78 -5.04
N ASP A 255 -8.21 3.21 -5.29
CA ASP A 255 -8.53 4.60 -5.59
C ASP A 255 -8.40 5.53 -4.38
N SER A 256 -8.41 4.99 -3.16
CA SER A 256 -8.21 5.74 -1.91
C SER A 256 -6.82 6.37 -1.78
N ASP A 257 -5.86 5.96 -2.64
CA ASP A 257 -4.50 6.47 -2.67
C ASP A 257 -4.09 7.08 -4.03
N LYS A 258 -5.05 7.53 -4.85
CA LYS A 258 -4.82 8.12 -6.18
C LYS A 258 -3.72 9.19 -6.21
N HIS A 259 -3.67 10.04 -5.17
CA HIS A 259 -2.65 11.09 -5.09
C HIS A 259 -1.22 10.53 -4.97
N CYS A 260 -1.04 9.33 -4.40
CA CYS A 260 0.24 8.62 -4.38
C CYS A 260 0.61 8.13 -5.78
N TRP A 261 -0.36 7.53 -6.49
CA TRP A 261 -0.15 7.04 -7.86
C TRP A 261 0.16 8.18 -8.82
N ASN A 262 -0.52 9.31 -8.69
CA ASN A 262 -0.21 10.55 -9.43
C ASN A 262 1.22 11.02 -9.16
N SER A 263 1.66 11.01 -7.91
CA SER A 263 3.03 11.39 -7.54
C SER A 263 4.08 10.48 -8.17
N ILE A 264 3.84 9.17 -8.21
CA ILE A 264 4.73 8.19 -8.85
C ILE A 264 4.76 8.39 -10.36
N CYS A 265 3.63 8.60 -11.02
CA CYS A 265 3.58 8.88 -12.46
C CYS A 265 4.33 10.18 -12.82
N ASN A 266 4.14 11.25 -12.04
CA ASN A 266 4.86 12.51 -12.22
C ASN A 266 6.37 12.34 -11.98
N TRP A 267 6.76 11.58 -10.97
CA TRP A 267 8.16 11.24 -10.71
C TRP A 267 8.77 10.47 -11.88
N LEU A 268 8.08 9.46 -12.38
CA LEU A 268 8.55 8.64 -13.50
C LEU A 268 8.67 9.48 -14.78
N HIS A 269 7.74 10.42 -15.01
CA HIS A 269 7.76 11.32 -16.16
C HIS A 269 8.92 12.32 -16.12
N ALA A 270 9.26 12.83 -14.94
CA ALA A 270 10.24 13.91 -14.78
C ALA A 270 11.68 13.52 -15.12
N ASP A 271 12.04 12.23 -15.10
CA ASP A 271 13.39 11.77 -15.41
C ASP A 271 13.35 10.41 -16.14
N PRO A 272 13.94 10.32 -17.36
CA PRO A 272 13.93 9.09 -18.16
C PRO A 272 14.75 7.94 -17.56
N THR A 273 15.59 8.20 -16.57
CA THR A 273 16.40 7.17 -15.89
C THR A 273 15.68 6.49 -14.74
N ARG A 274 14.51 7.00 -14.33
CA ARG A 274 13.68 6.46 -13.25
C ARG A 274 12.90 5.24 -13.69
N ILE A 275 12.76 4.26 -12.79
CA ILE A 275 12.19 2.96 -13.08
C ILE A 275 11.24 2.54 -11.96
N LEU A 276 10.07 2.03 -12.34
CA LEU A 276 9.05 1.51 -11.44
C LEU A 276 8.97 -0.02 -11.55
N PHE A 277 8.98 -0.69 -10.40
CA PHE A 277 8.66 -2.11 -10.28
C PHE A 277 7.30 -2.29 -9.61
N ILE A 278 6.47 -3.17 -10.17
CA ILE A 278 5.20 -3.57 -9.59
C ILE A 278 5.25 -5.07 -9.34
N PHE A 279 5.15 -5.46 -8.08
CA PHE A 279 5.10 -6.86 -7.65
C PHE A 279 3.64 -7.30 -7.55
N LYS A 280 3.21 -8.19 -8.45
CA LYS A 280 1.83 -8.67 -8.50
C LYS A 280 1.69 -10.03 -7.83
N HIS A 281 1.02 -10.05 -6.68
CA HIS A 281 0.69 -11.25 -5.92
C HIS A 281 -0.66 -11.84 -6.33
N GLY A 282 -0.89 -13.14 -6.04
CA GLY A 282 -2.19 -13.82 -6.25
C GLY A 282 -2.54 -14.12 -7.70
N VAL A 283 -1.70 -13.76 -8.65
CA VAL A 283 -1.85 -14.14 -10.06
C VAL A 283 -0.83 -15.24 -10.37
N PRO A 284 -1.25 -16.41 -10.86
CA PRO A 284 -0.29 -17.44 -11.28
C PRO A 284 0.74 -16.84 -12.24
N PRO A 285 2.04 -17.16 -12.07
CA PRO A 285 3.05 -16.70 -13.01
C PRO A 285 2.63 -17.06 -14.43
N PRO A 286 2.77 -16.14 -15.41
CA PRO A 286 2.51 -16.48 -16.80
C PRO A 286 3.36 -17.68 -17.22
N SER A 287 2.79 -18.57 -18.02
CA SER A 287 3.52 -19.71 -18.54
C SER A 287 4.81 -19.26 -19.23
N ILE A 288 5.95 -19.88 -18.87
CA ILE A 288 7.24 -19.62 -19.52
C ILE A 288 7.22 -19.97 -21.03
N PHE A 289 6.27 -20.82 -21.45
CA PHE A 289 6.13 -21.25 -22.84
C PHE A 289 5.25 -20.31 -23.67
N LEU A 290 4.48 -19.40 -23.04
CA LEU A 290 3.56 -18.50 -23.72
C LEU A 290 3.94 -17.02 -23.47
N SER A 291 4.93 -16.55 -24.24
CA SER A 291 5.36 -15.14 -24.19
C SER A 291 4.22 -14.14 -24.36
N VAL A 292 3.20 -14.48 -25.17
CA VAL A 292 2.01 -13.66 -25.40
C VAL A 292 1.18 -13.51 -24.10
N GLU A 293 1.03 -14.57 -23.33
CA GLU A 293 0.32 -14.52 -22.05
C GLU A 293 1.02 -13.59 -21.06
N ARG A 294 2.37 -13.68 -20.96
CA ARG A 294 3.17 -12.79 -20.11
C ARG A 294 2.98 -11.33 -20.51
N VAL A 295 3.11 -11.03 -21.82
CA VAL A 295 2.93 -9.67 -22.34
C VAL A 295 1.53 -9.13 -22.05
N ARG A 296 0.49 -9.96 -22.21
CA ARG A 296 -0.90 -9.57 -21.93
C ARG A 296 -1.09 -9.25 -20.45
N LYS A 297 -0.67 -10.12 -19.53
CA LYS A 297 -0.78 -9.90 -18.09
C LYS A 297 0.04 -8.69 -17.63
N THR A 298 1.25 -8.51 -18.18
CA THR A 298 2.06 -7.31 -17.89
C THR A 298 1.32 -6.03 -18.30
N LYS A 299 0.72 -6.01 -19.49
CA LYS A 299 -0.09 -4.86 -19.95
C LYS A 299 -1.31 -4.62 -19.06
N GLU A 300 -1.98 -5.66 -18.59
CA GLU A 300 -3.12 -5.54 -17.67
C GLU A 300 -2.72 -4.86 -16.37
N VAL A 301 -1.59 -5.28 -15.75
CA VAL A 301 -1.08 -4.68 -14.50
C VAL A 301 -0.66 -3.23 -14.71
N ILE A 302 0.09 -2.95 -15.78
CA ILE A 302 0.53 -1.58 -16.08
C ILE A 302 -0.68 -0.68 -16.36
N SER A 303 -1.67 -1.16 -17.12
CA SER A 303 -2.87 -0.40 -17.43
C SER A 303 -3.69 -0.12 -16.15
N HIS A 304 -3.78 -1.09 -15.25
CA HIS A 304 -4.44 -0.91 -13.96
C HIS A 304 -3.76 0.21 -13.16
N PHE A 305 -2.43 0.14 -12.98
CA PHE A 305 -1.67 1.19 -12.29
C PHE A 305 -1.85 2.58 -12.93
N LEU A 306 -1.72 2.67 -14.26
CA LEU A 306 -1.87 3.94 -14.98
C LEU A 306 -3.30 4.50 -14.93
N ASN A 307 -4.31 3.64 -14.81
CA ASN A 307 -5.71 4.05 -14.64
C ASN A 307 -6.02 4.49 -13.22
N SER A 308 -5.33 3.94 -12.22
CA SER A 308 -5.44 4.40 -10.81
C SER A 308 -4.84 5.80 -10.60
N ALA A 309 -3.98 6.26 -11.52
CA ALA A 309 -3.53 7.65 -11.59
C ALA A 309 -4.40 8.45 -12.57
N ASP A 310 -4.86 9.61 -12.15
CA ASP A 310 -5.67 10.54 -12.97
C ASP A 310 -5.03 11.93 -13.03
N SER A 311 -5.67 12.86 -13.74
CA SER A 311 -5.28 14.29 -13.75
C SER A 311 -3.81 14.56 -14.13
N LEU A 312 -3.22 13.71 -14.99
CA LEU A 312 -1.86 13.90 -15.48
C LEU A 312 -1.83 14.77 -16.74
N SER A 313 -0.86 15.68 -16.81
CA SER A 313 -0.69 16.63 -17.92
C SER A 313 0.05 16.07 -19.15
N PHE A 314 0.42 14.77 -19.13
CA PHE A 314 1.21 14.12 -20.16
C PHE A 314 0.61 12.77 -20.58
N ASP A 315 1.04 12.25 -21.75
CA ASP A 315 0.61 10.93 -22.21
C ASP A 315 1.25 9.81 -21.37
N LYS A 316 0.42 9.10 -20.60
CA LYS A 316 0.80 7.96 -19.76
C LYS A 316 1.54 6.85 -20.53
N LYS A 317 1.32 6.72 -21.83
CA LYS A 317 1.99 5.72 -22.68
C LYS A 317 3.51 5.88 -22.69
N THR A 318 4.03 7.09 -22.49
CA THR A 318 5.46 7.36 -22.41
C THR A 318 6.16 6.71 -21.22
N LEU A 319 5.38 6.28 -20.21
CA LEU A 319 5.89 5.66 -18.99
C LEU A 319 6.07 4.15 -19.11
N ILE A 320 5.32 3.49 -20.03
CA ILE A 320 5.15 2.03 -20.10
C ILE A 320 6.50 1.28 -20.16
N SER A 321 7.46 1.79 -20.94
CA SER A 321 8.77 1.15 -21.11
C SER A 321 9.65 1.13 -19.85
N ARG A 322 9.26 1.87 -18.82
CA ARG A 322 10.01 1.99 -17.55
C ARG A 322 9.25 1.42 -16.37
N ILE A 323 8.16 0.69 -16.64
CA ILE A 323 7.38 -0.03 -15.63
C ILE A 323 7.58 -1.52 -15.84
N HIS A 324 8.18 -2.17 -14.85
CA HIS A 324 8.47 -3.59 -14.84
C HIS A 324 7.53 -4.33 -13.90
N VAL A 325 6.99 -5.47 -14.32
CA VAL A 325 6.05 -6.27 -13.53
C VAL A 325 6.69 -7.60 -13.14
N ILE A 326 6.74 -7.86 -11.85
CA ILE A 326 7.22 -9.11 -11.27
C ILE A 326 6.01 -9.93 -10.81
N PHE A 327 5.82 -11.13 -11.37
CA PHE A 327 4.70 -12.03 -11.06
C PHE A 327 5.02 -13.06 -9.98
N ASN A 328 6.19 -13.01 -9.40
CA ASN A 328 6.62 -13.91 -8.33
C ASN A 328 7.14 -13.07 -7.15
N PRO A 329 6.25 -12.42 -6.40
CA PRO A 329 6.62 -11.45 -5.36
C PRO A 329 7.28 -12.11 -4.14
N GLU A 330 7.18 -13.42 -3.97
CA GLU A 330 7.86 -14.20 -2.91
C GLU A 330 9.38 -14.07 -2.98
N THR A 331 9.89 -13.59 -4.12
CA THR A 331 11.34 -13.34 -4.29
C THR A 331 11.86 -12.17 -3.46
N VAL A 332 11.01 -11.32 -2.89
CA VAL A 332 11.43 -10.14 -2.11
C VAL A 332 11.14 -10.31 -0.62
N PHE A 333 9.89 -10.59 -0.26
CA PHE A 333 9.45 -10.76 1.13
C PHE A 333 8.87 -12.18 1.30
N GLU A 334 9.71 -13.19 1.25
CA GLU A 334 9.33 -14.56 1.57
C GLU A 334 9.73 -14.88 2.99
N PHE A 335 8.76 -15.31 3.77
CA PHE A 335 8.99 -15.86 5.08
C PHE A 335 8.97 -17.40 4.97
N PRO A 336 9.89 -18.08 5.65
CA PRO A 336 9.82 -19.55 5.69
C PRO A 336 8.45 -19.96 6.26
N PRO A 337 7.81 -21.00 5.68
CA PRO A 337 6.59 -21.52 6.26
C PRO A 337 6.85 -21.84 7.71
N LYS A 338 5.94 -21.41 8.61
CA LYS A 338 5.98 -21.86 9.98
C LYS A 338 5.82 -23.39 9.96
N ASP A 339 6.78 -24.10 10.54
CA ASP A 339 6.60 -25.50 10.84
C ASP A 339 5.29 -25.64 11.61
N LYS A 340 4.37 -26.45 11.02
CA LYS A 340 3.05 -26.71 11.58
C LYS A 340 3.15 -27.53 12.84
#